data_b14c37a453fc274bc3a94842a4410e32
#
_entry.id   b14c37a453fc274bc3a94842a4410e32
#
_cell.length_a   1.000
_cell.length_b   1.000
_cell.length_c   1.000
_cell.angle_alpha   90.00
_cell.angle_beta   90.00
_cell.angle_gamma   90.00
#
_symmetry.space_group_name_H-M   'P 1'
#
loop_
_entity.id
_entity.type
_entity.pdbx_description
1 polymer ?
#
loop_
_entity_poly.entity_id
_entity_poly.type
_entity_poly.pdbx_seq_one_letter_code
_entity_poly.pdbx_strand_id
1 'polypeptide(L)'
;LATELEPLGVHRDDARLVERAYRLRYLFAAVFSSGVMMPVGFEYGFRGRLDVVHTRPQHWETPLIDLCPFVAEVNRMRAAIPALNEEGAQRQVHLGSRAVACLLRRAATGPGWVLSLFNTDLHQAHEVRLAGLDADVLVAREVTPCGGSGPLSVAAGDVVRLEAGAARVFINA
;
A
#
# COMPACT_ATOMS: atom_id res chain seq x y z
N LEU A 1 16.65 -2.23 -4.93
CA LEU A 1 15.39 -2.71 -4.30
C LEU A 1 15.49 -4.19 -3.89
N ALA A 2 16.03 -5.09 -4.73
CA ALA A 2 16.16 -6.51 -4.37
C ALA A 2 17.03 -6.73 -3.13
N THR A 3 18.14 -6.01 -2.99
CA THR A 3 19.01 -6.06 -1.81
C THR A 3 18.35 -5.53 -0.52
N GLU A 4 17.30 -4.72 -0.64
CA GLU A 4 16.53 -4.22 0.51
C GLU A 4 15.45 -5.21 0.97
N LEU A 5 15.11 -6.20 0.14
CA LEU A 5 14.12 -7.22 0.46
C LEU A 5 14.72 -8.42 1.18
N GLU A 6 15.99 -8.73 0.95
CA GLU A 6 16.69 -9.86 1.60
C GLU A 6 16.66 -9.80 3.14
N PRO A 7 16.89 -8.63 3.79
CA PRO A 7 16.75 -8.52 5.25
C PRO A 7 15.33 -8.79 5.76
N LEU A 8 14.33 -8.73 4.89
CA LEU A 8 12.92 -9.03 5.22
C LEU A 8 12.58 -10.51 4.95
N GLY A 9 13.56 -11.36 4.68
CA GLY A 9 13.37 -12.77 4.37
C GLY A 9 12.74 -13.03 3.00
N VAL A 10 12.82 -12.05 2.09
CA VAL A 10 12.33 -12.21 0.71
C VAL A 10 13.49 -12.61 -0.19
N HIS A 11 13.52 -13.89 -0.55
CA HIS A 11 14.48 -14.35 -1.53
C HIS A 11 14.15 -13.77 -2.91
N ARG A 12 15.15 -13.20 -3.56
CA ARG A 12 14.99 -12.49 -4.85
C ARG A 12 14.42 -13.34 -5.99
N ASP A 13 14.46 -14.65 -5.88
CA ASP A 13 13.94 -15.60 -6.88
C ASP A 13 12.52 -16.09 -6.55
N ASP A 14 11.98 -15.75 -5.38
CA ASP A 14 10.60 -16.01 -5.03
C ASP A 14 9.69 -14.90 -5.63
N ALA A 15 9.25 -15.14 -6.86
CA ALA A 15 8.42 -14.18 -7.58
C ALA A 15 7.14 -13.80 -6.82
N ARG A 16 6.52 -14.74 -6.09
CA ARG A 16 5.28 -14.46 -5.32
C ARG A 16 5.55 -13.53 -4.14
N LEU A 17 6.63 -13.79 -3.43
CA LEU A 17 7.00 -12.99 -2.27
C LEU A 17 7.51 -11.60 -2.69
N VAL A 18 8.27 -11.53 -3.78
CA VAL A 18 8.68 -10.27 -4.40
C VAL A 18 7.46 -9.47 -4.84
N GLU A 19 6.52 -10.08 -5.57
CA GLU A 19 5.30 -9.42 -6.01
C GLU A 19 4.50 -8.85 -4.83
N ARG A 20 4.32 -9.63 -3.76
CA ARG A 20 3.65 -9.22 -2.53
C ARG A 20 4.32 -7.99 -1.90
N ALA A 21 5.65 -8.03 -1.76
CA ALA A 21 6.42 -6.94 -1.20
C ALA A 21 6.35 -5.66 -2.04
N TYR A 22 6.35 -5.80 -3.36
CA TYR A 22 6.27 -4.67 -4.29
C TYR A 22 4.87 -4.05 -4.29
N ARG A 23 3.80 -4.87 -4.29
CA ARG A 23 2.42 -4.40 -4.16
C ARG A 23 2.23 -3.59 -2.87
N LEU A 24 2.68 -4.12 -1.74
CA LEU A 24 2.59 -3.44 -0.45
C LEU A 24 3.29 -2.07 -0.48
N ARG A 25 4.52 -2.02 -1.01
CA ARG A 25 5.31 -0.78 -1.09
C ARG A 25 4.71 0.24 -2.04
N TYR A 26 4.23 -0.19 -3.20
CA TYR A 26 3.60 0.71 -4.15
C TYR A 26 2.32 1.33 -3.57
N LEU A 27 1.46 0.50 -2.98
CA LEU A 27 0.23 0.99 -2.37
C LEU A 27 0.52 1.92 -1.19
N PHE A 28 1.53 1.59 -0.36
CA PHE A 28 1.97 2.48 0.71
C PHE A 28 2.40 3.84 0.15
N ALA A 29 3.28 3.88 -0.83
CA ALA A 29 3.73 5.13 -1.45
C ALA A 29 2.56 5.92 -2.04
N ALA A 30 1.60 5.21 -2.67
CA ALA A 30 0.44 5.81 -3.32
C ALA A 30 -0.52 6.50 -2.35
N VAL A 31 -0.65 6.02 -1.10
CA VAL A 31 -1.54 6.64 -0.09
C VAL A 31 -0.79 7.56 0.86
N PHE A 32 0.53 7.37 0.99
CA PHE A 32 1.34 8.18 1.90
C PHE A 32 1.60 9.58 1.36
N SER A 33 1.81 9.75 0.06
CA SER A 33 2.20 11.02 -0.54
C SER A 33 1.18 11.49 -1.59
N SER A 34 1.06 12.80 -1.76
CA SER A 34 0.29 13.41 -2.84
C SER A 34 0.89 13.17 -4.23
N GLY A 35 2.18 12.85 -4.31
CA GLY A 35 2.88 12.44 -5.53
C GLY A 35 3.48 11.04 -5.41
N VAL A 36 3.49 10.28 -6.50
CA VAL A 36 4.18 8.99 -6.58
C VAL A 36 5.19 9.01 -7.69
N MET A 37 6.42 8.65 -7.37
CA MET A 37 7.46 8.40 -8.34
C MET A 37 7.78 6.91 -8.35
N MET A 38 7.62 6.29 -9.51
CA MET A 38 7.94 4.89 -9.74
C MET A 38 9.12 4.81 -10.71
N PRO A 39 10.26 4.22 -10.31
CA PRO A 39 11.37 4.01 -11.24
C PRO A 39 10.97 2.98 -12.30
N VAL A 40 11.46 3.18 -13.52
CA VAL A 40 11.27 2.23 -14.63
C VAL A 40 11.77 0.84 -14.22
N GLY A 41 10.97 -0.20 -14.52
CA GLY A 41 11.28 -1.59 -14.18
C GLY A 41 10.82 -2.04 -12.81
N PHE A 42 10.32 -1.12 -11.96
CA PHE A 42 9.66 -1.50 -10.71
C PHE A 42 8.47 -2.42 -10.97
N GLU A 43 7.65 -2.07 -11.96
CA GLU A 43 6.47 -2.81 -12.40
C GLU A 43 6.78 -4.22 -12.87
N TYR A 44 8.02 -4.49 -13.25
CA TYR A 44 8.50 -5.79 -13.74
C TYR A 44 9.41 -6.52 -12.74
N GLY A 45 9.66 -5.93 -11.58
CA GLY A 45 10.54 -6.51 -10.57
C GLY A 45 12.01 -6.54 -10.98
N PHE A 46 12.46 -5.56 -11.79
CA PHE A 46 13.87 -5.47 -12.21
C PHE A 46 14.77 -5.33 -10.98
N ARG A 47 15.91 -6.03 -11.01
CA ARG A 47 16.88 -6.13 -9.90
C ARG A 47 18.07 -5.20 -10.10
N GLY A 48 18.44 -4.95 -11.34
CA GLY A 48 19.54 -4.10 -11.71
C GLY A 48 19.25 -2.63 -11.37
N ARG A 49 20.28 -1.94 -10.92
CA ARG A 49 20.18 -0.50 -10.76
C ARG A 49 20.10 0.15 -12.15
N LEU A 50 19.01 0.83 -12.41
CA LEU A 50 18.86 1.64 -13.60
C LEU A 50 19.54 3.00 -13.41
N ASP A 51 20.37 3.38 -14.36
CA ASP A 51 20.97 4.70 -14.45
C ASP A 51 20.14 5.56 -15.40
N VAL A 52 19.70 6.73 -14.93
CA VAL A 52 18.81 7.62 -15.71
C VAL A 52 19.45 8.17 -16.98
N VAL A 53 20.79 8.16 -17.06
CA VAL A 53 21.55 8.69 -18.18
C VAL A 53 22.03 7.58 -19.14
N HIS A 54 22.50 6.46 -18.58
CA HIS A 54 23.21 5.42 -19.34
C HIS A 54 22.35 4.19 -19.64
N THR A 55 21.28 3.93 -18.88
CA THR A 55 20.41 2.78 -19.16
C THR A 55 19.68 2.95 -20.49
N ARG A 56 19.64 1.89 -21.26
CA ARG A 56 18.96 1.79 -22.57
C ARG A 56 18.05 0.56 -22.56
N PRO A 57 17.04 0.44 -23.46
CA PRO A 57 16.15 -0.71 -23.53
C PRO A 57 16.84 -2.08 -23.58
N GLN A 58 17.99 -2.15 -24.23
CA GLN A 58 18.80 -3.40 -24.32
C GLN A 58 19.40 -3.83 -22.97
N HIS A 59 19.40 -2.97 -21.95
CA HIS A 59 19.86 -3.29 -20.59
C HIS A 59 18.73 -3.77 -19.70
N TRP A 60 17.50 -3.84 -20.22
CA TRP A 60 16.36 -4.29 -19.46
C TRP A 60 16.42 -5.79 -19.21
N GLU A 61 16.05 -6.16 -17.99
CA GLU A 61 16.01 -7.56 -17.58
C GLU A 61 14.72 -8.23 -18.07
N THR A 62 14.75 -9.56 -18.09
CA THR A 62 13.51 -10.32 -18.24
C THR A 62 12.60 -10.06 -17.04
N PRO A 63 11.34 -9.67 -17.25
CA PRO A 63 10.39 -9.46 -16.16
C PRO A 63 10.27 -10.67 -15.24
N LEU A 64 10.37 -10.44 -13.93
CA LEU A 64 10.13 -11.45 -12.92
C LEU A 64 8.63 -11.54 -12.56
N ILE A 65 7.97 -10.39 -12.57
CA ILE A 65 6.56 -10.18 -12.23
C ILE A 65 5.96 -9.18 -13.22
N ASP A 66 4.63 -9.05 -13.22
CA ASP A 66 3.92 -7.98 -13.91
C ASP A 66 2.94 -7.29 -12.95
N LEU A 67 3.30 -6.09 -12.52
CA LEU A 67 2.46 -5.24 -11.67
C LEU A 67 1.67 -4.19 -12.44
N CYS A 68 1.77 -4.13 -13.76
CA CYS A 68 1.07 -3.09 -14.54
C CYS A 68 -0.44 -3.04 -14.26
N PRO A 69 -1.17 -4.18 -14.18
CA PRO A 69 -2.59 -4.14 -13.84
C PRO A 69 -2.85 -3.59 -12.42
N PHE A 70 -2.05 -3.99 -11.44
CA PHE A 70 -2.17 -3.52 -10.06
C PHE A 70 -1.87 -2.02 -9.95
N VAL A 71 -0.79 -1.56 -10.58
CA VAL A 71 -0.41 -0.14 -10.64
C VAL A 71 -1.54 0.69 -11.26
N ALA A 72 -2.14 0.20 -12.34
CA ALA A 72 -3.26 0.87 -12.99
C ALA A 72 -4.48 1.00 -12.06
N GLU A 73 -4.80 -0.03 -11.27
CA GLU A 73 -5.90 0.02 -10.30
C GLU A 73 -5.60 0.98 -9.14
N VAL A 74 -4.39 0.94 -8.58
CA VAL A 74 -3.97 1.88 -7.53
C VAL A 74 -4.08 3.32 -8.02
N ASN A 75 -3.63 3.59 -9.25
CA ASN A 75 -3.68 4.94 -9.82
C ASN A 75 -5.14 5.39 -10.07
N ARG A 76 -6.02 4.49 -10.50
CA ARG A 76 -7.46 4.79 -10.64
C ARG A 76 -8.09 5.09 -9.27
N MET A 77 -7.80 4.30 -8.25
CA MET A 77 -8.24 4.56 -6.88
C MET A 77 -7.77 5.94 -6.40
N ARG A 78 -6.48 6.26 -6.56
CA ARG A 78 -5.95 7.58 -6.20
C ARG A 78 -6.67 8.72 -6.90
N ALA A 79 -6.82 8.61 -8.22
CA ALA A 79 -7.47 9.67 -9.01
C ALA A 79 -8.91 9.96 -8.54
N ALA A 80 -9.60 8.92 -8.03
CA ALA A 80 -10.97 9.03 -7.54
C ALA A 80 -11.09 9.59 -6.11
N ILE A 81 -9.99 9.70 -5.34
CA ILE A 81 -10.01 10.08 -3.93
C ILE A 81 -9.24 11.41 -3.75
N PRO A 82 -9.94 12.56 -3.62
CA PRO A 82 -9.29 13.86 -3.49
C PRO A 82 -8.25 13.91 -2.37
N ALA A 83 -8.55 13.35 -1.21
CA ALA A 83 -7.64 13.33 -0.05
C ALA A 83 -6.27 12.69 -0.34
N LEU A 84 -6.12 11.88 -1.38
CA LEU A 84 -4.84 11.29 -1.81
C LEU A 84 -4.06 12.19 -2.78
N ASN A 85 -4.68 13.24 -3.31
CA ASN A 85 -4.10 14.16 -4.30
C ASN A 85 -3.84 15.55 -3.72
N GLU A 86 -4.09 15.76 -2.43
CA GLU A 86 -3.93 17.01 -1.71
C GLU A 86 -2.92 16.84 -0.56
N GLU A 87 -2.30 17.94 -0.14
CA GLU A 87 -1.44 17.97 1.06
C GLU A 87 -2.31 18.17 2.33
N GLY A 88 -3.00 17.11 2.74
CA GLY A 88 -3.81 17.08 3.96
C GLY A 88 -3.04 16.56 5.18
N ALA A 89 -3.60 16.77 6.36
CA ALA A 89 -3.04 16.27 7.61
C ALA A 89 -2.96 14.74 7.60
N GLN A 90 -1.84 14.19 8.04
CA GLN A 90 -1.62 12.75 8.12
C GLN A 90 -1.03 12.38 9.47
N ARG A 91 -1.49 11.29 10.04
CA ARG A 91 -0.93 10.73 11.27
C ARG A 91 -0.90 9.20 11.24
N GLN A 92 0.04 8.63 11.96
CA GLN A 92 0.03 7.21 12.29
C GLN A 92 -0.94 6.95 13.44
N VAL A 93 -1.72 5.88 13.32
CA VAL A 93 -2.59 5.37 14.39
C VAL A 93 -1.96 4.10 14.96
N HIS A 94 -1.77 4.06 16.26
CA HIS A 94 -1.21 2.90 16.94
C HIS A 94 -2.31 1.90 17.30
N LEU A 95 -2.32 0.74 16.64
CA LEU A 95 -3.30 -0.33 16.84
C LEU A 95 -2.78 -1.46 17.74
N GLY A 96 -1.69 -1.24 18.49
CA GLY A 96 -1.11 -2.25 19.39
C GLY A 96 -0.30 -3.35 18.69
N SER A 97 -0.18 -3.33 17.39
CA SER A 97 0.63 -4.27 16.60
C SER A 97 1.90 -3.59 16.09
N ARG A 98 3.02 -4.32 16.10
CA ARG A 98 4.27 -3.89 15.44
C ARG A 98 4.32 -4.28 13.97
N ALA A 99 3.53 -5.27 13.57
CA ALA A 99 3.50 -5.78 12.21
C ALA A 99 2.52 -5.01 11.31
N VAL A 100 1.55 -4.30 11.90
CA VAL A 100 0.54 -3.56 11.15
C VAL A 100 0.73 -2.06 11.35
N ALA A 101 1.07 -1.38 10.27
CA ALA A 101 1.06 0.07 10.21
C ALA A 101 -0.36 0.57 9.84
N CYS A 102 -0.81 1.62 10.52
CA CYS A 102 -2.08 2.27 10.24
C CYS A 102 -1.85 3.76 10.02
N LEU A 103 -2.34 4.29 8.91
CA LEU A 103 -2.27 5.71 8.55
C LEU A 103 -3.68 6.26 8.40
N LEU A 104 -3.94 7.41 9.02
CA LEU A 104 -5.12 8.22 8.79
C LEU A 104 -4.68 9.51 8.10
N ARG A 105 -5.18 9.73 6.88
CA ARG A 105 -4.95 10.93 6.08
C ARG A 105 -6.28 11.67 5.91
N ARG A 106 -6.27 12.98 6.10
CA ARG A 106 -7.42 13.84 5.89
C ARG A 106 -7.26 14.62 4.60
N ALA A 107 -8.38 14.93 3.96
CA ALA A 107 -8.39 15.89 2.87
C ALA A 107 -7.93 17.27 3.39
N ALA A 108 -7.27 18.05 2.54
CA ALA A 108 -6.91 19.43 2.87
C ALA A 108 -8.16 20.31 2.99
N THR A 109 -9.21 19.96 2.23
CA THR A 109 -10.48 20.65 2.20
C THR A 109 -11.65 19.69 2.39
N GLY A 110 -12.61 20.04 3.25
CA GLY A 110 -13.78 19.21 3.50
C GLY A 110 -13.57 18.04 4.46
N PRO A 111 -14.57 17.17 4.63
CA PRO A 111 -14.59 16.12 5.64
C PRO A 111 -13.95 14.80 5.20
N GLY A 112 -13.36 14.73 4.00
CA GLY A 112 -12.80 13.50 3.44
C GLY A 112 -11.61 12.98 4.23
N TRP A 113 -11.52 11.65 4.38
CA TRP A 113 -10.37 11.00 4.96
C TRP A 113 -10.12 9.61 4.33
N VAL A 114 -8.90 9.14 4.48
CA VAL A 114 -8.45 7.81 4.06
C VAL A 114 -7.79 7.13 5.25
N LEU A 115 -8.26 5.94 5.60
CA LEU A 115 -7.67 5.05 6.59
C LEU A 115 -6.99 3.90 5.84
N SER A 116 -5.71 3.71 6.06
CA SER A 116 -4.93 2.68 5.37
C SER A 116 -4.21 1.79 6.37
N LEU A 117 -4.36 0.49 6.21
CA LEU A 117 -3.74 -0.54 7.04
C LEU A 117 -2.77 -1.34 6.18
N PHE A 118 -1.57 -1.60 6.69
CA PHE A 118 -0.50 -2.32 6.00
C PHE A 118 0.06 -3.40 6.90
N ASN A 119 -0.10 -4.66 6.55
CA ASN A 119 0.63 -5.74 7.19
C ASN A 119 2.04 -5.80 6.62
N THR A 120 3.03 -5.36 7.38
CA THR A 120 4.44 -5.34 6.97
C THR A 120 5.12 -6.70 7.10
N ASP A 121 4.48 -7.66 7.77
CA ASP A 121 4.92 -9.04 7.80
C ASP A 121 4.51 -9.74 6.49
N LEU A 122 5.50 -10.13 5.70
CA LEU A 122 5.28 -10.75 4.40
C LEU A 122 4.95 -12.24 4.50
N HIS A 123 5.03 -12.84 5.69
CA HIS A 123 4.90 -14.28 5.93
C HIS A 123 3.65 -14.66 6.73
N GLN A 124 3.17 -13.77 7.62
CA GLN A 124 2.07 -14.06 8.52
C GLN A 124 0.92 -13.07 8.40
N ALA A 125 -0.29 -13.60 8.55
CA ALA A 125 -1.49 -12.77 8.70
C ALA A 125 -1.56 -12.21 10.11
N HIS A 126 -2.07 -10.98 10.24
CA HIS A 126 -2.28 -10.32 11.53
C HIS A 126 -3.70 -9.78 11.65
N GLU A 127 -4.21 -9.75 12.88
CA GLU A 127 -5.48 -9.13 13.23
C GLU A 127 -5.22 -7.91 14.11
N VAL A 128 -5.94 -6.83 13.85
CA VAL A 128 -5.88 -5.60 14.63
C VAL A 128 -7.27 -5.08 14.92
N ARG A 129 -7.46 -4.54 16.11
CA ARG A 129 -8.68 -3.82 16.46
C ARG A 129 -8.55 -2.36 16.08
N LEU A 130 -9.54 -1.82 15.40
CA LEU A 130 -9.60 -0.41 15.02
C LEU A 130 -9.91 0.45 16.24
N ALA A 131 -8.90 0.78 17.02
CA ALA A 131 -8.99 1.61 18.23
C ALA A 131 -8.17 2.89 18.08
N GLY A 132 -8.48 3.90 18.86
CA GLY A 132 -7.75 5.18 18.83
C GLY A 132 -7.97 5.99 17.55
N LEU A 133 -9.03 5.71 16.81
CA LEU A 133 -9.49 6.51 15.70
C LEU A 133 -10.18 7.79 16.20
N ASP A 134 -10.17 8.81 15.37
CA ASP A 134 -10.89 10.05 15.67
C ASP A 134 -12.41 9.79 15.69
N ALA A 135 -13.16 10.58 16.45
CA ALA A 135 -14.59 10.36 16.66
C ALA A 135 -15.45 10.45 15.39
N ASP A 136 -14.95 11.08 14.35
CA ASP A 136 -15.61 11.19 13.06
C ASP A 136 -15.26 10.05 12.07
N VAL A 137 -14.32 9.17 12.45
CA VAL A 137 -13.98 7.96 11.69
C VAL A 137 -14.83 6.79 12.20
N LEU A 138 -16.15 6.86 11.98
CA LEU A 138 -17.10 5.91 12.55
C LEU A 138 -17.36 4.72 11.65
N VAL A 139 -17.59 4.96 10.35
CA VAL A 139 -17.84 3.92 9.34
C VAL A 139 -17.00 4.22 8.12
N ALA A 140 -16.34 3.20 7.65
CA ALA A 140 -15.41 3.27 6.53
C ALA A 140 -15.77 2.25 5.46
N ARG A 141 -15.82 2.70 4.20
CA ARG A 141 -16.02 1.82 3.05
C ARG A 141 -14.66 1.44 2.45
N GLU A 142 -14.48 0.16 2.16
CA GLU A 142 -13.27 -0.34 1.54
C GLU A 142 -13.15 0.05 0.07
N VAL A 143 -11.95 0.48 -0.34
CA VAL A 143 -11.58 0.83 -1.71
C VAL A 143 -10.25 0.19 -2.13
N THR A 144 -9.83 -0.86 -1.44
CA THR A 144 -8.57 -1.56 -1.71
C THR A 144 -8.50 -2.03 -3.16
N PRO A 145 -7.44 -1.70 -3.91
CA PRO A 145 -7.24 -2.20 -5.28
C PRO A 145 -7.15 -3.73 -5.32
N CYS A 146 -7.71 -4.34 -6.35
CA CYS A 146 -7.78 -5.82 -6.55
C CYS A 146 -8.60 -6.57 -5.49
N GLY A 147 -9.41 -5.86 -4.71
CA GLY A 147 -10.30 -6.42 -3.69
C GLY A 147 -9.59 -6.71 -2.38
N GLY A 148 -10.29 -6.43 -1.28
CA GLY A 148 -9.92 -6.85 0.07
C GLY A 148 -10.51 -8.23 0.40
N SER A 149 -9.85 -8.95 1.29
CA SER A 149 -10.31 -10.27 1.79
C SER A 149 -11.18 -10.14 3.04
N GLY A 150 -12.09 -9.19 3.09
CA GLY A 150 -12.88 -8.96 4.30
C GLY A 150 -14.15 -8.14 4.05
N PRO A 151 -14.83 -7.70 5.10
CA PRO A 151 -16.05 -6.91 4.97
C PRO A 151 -15.76 -5.61 4.21
N LEU A 152 -16.69 -5.22 3.32
CA LEU A 152 -16.60 -4.01 2.50
C LEU A 152 -16.71 -2.71 3.31
N SER A 153 -17.14 -2.81 4.56
CA SER A 153 -17.18 -1.69 5.51
C SER A 153 -16.69 -2.13 6.88
N VAL A 154 -16.09 -1.21 7.61
CA VAL A 154 -15.63 -1.40 8.98
C VAL A 154 -16.03 -0.20 9.82
N ALA A 155 -16.17 -0.44 11.12
CA ALA A 155 -16.45 0.59 12.12
C ALA A 155 -15.34 0.67 13.17
N ALA A 156 -15.32 1.77 13.92
CA ALA A 156 -14.42 1.88 15.07
C ALA A 156 -14.72 0.75 16.09
N GLY A 157 -13.68 0.07 16.53
CA GLY A 157 -13.78 -1.09 17.42
C GLY A 157 -13.80 -2.44 16.72
N ASP A 158 -14.04 -2.51 15.43
CA ASP A 158 -14.00 -3.76 14.67
C ASP A 158 -12.59 -4.36 14.63
N VAL A 159 -12.55 -5.68 14.47
CA VAL A 159 -11.32 -6.42 14.23
C VAL A 159 -11.13 -6.61 12.73
N VAL A 160 -9.98 -6.17 12.23
CA VAL A 160 -9.60 -6.31 10.82
C VAL A 160 -8.46 -7.31 10.70
N ARG A 161 -8.66 -8.32 9.88
CA ARG A 161 -7.62 -9.28 9.48
C ARG A 161 -6.95 -8.82 8.21
N LEU A 162 -5.62 -8.85 8.20
CA LEU A 162 -4.79 -8.60 7.03
C LEU A 162 -3.95 -9.85 6.77
N GLU A 163 -4.04 -10.37 5.57
CA GLU A 163 -3.16 -11.47 5.12
C GLU A 163 -1.71 -10.99 5.05
N ALA A 164 -0.77 -11.93 4.94
CA ALA A 164 0.65 -11.64 4.87
C ALA A 164 0.96 -10.64 3.74
N GLY A 165 1.61 -9.52 4.06
CA GLY A 165 1.95 -8.47 3.12
C GLY A 165 0.74 -7.78 2.46
N ALA A 166 -0.46 -7.96 3.01
CA ALA A 166 -1.65 -7.31 2.50
C ALA A 166 -1.80 -5.88 3.04
N ALA A 167 -2.52 -5.08 2.29
CA ALA A 167 -2.99 -3.78 2.76
C ALA A 167 -4.50 -3.65 2.53
N ARG A 168 -5.15 -2.79 3.32
CA ARG A 168 -6.55 -2.41 3.15
C ARG A 168 -6.69 -0.90 3.24
N VAL A 169 -7.45 -0.34 2.32
CA VAL A 169 -7.68 1.10 2.21
C VAL A 169 -9.17 1.38 2.33
N PHE A 170 -9.51 2.29 3.21
CA PHE A 170 -10.88 2.68 3.51
C PHE A 170 -11.04 4.19 3.38
N ILE A 171 -12.23 4.61 3.00
CA ILE A 171 -12.63 6.03 2.97
C ILE A 171 -13.92 6.21 3.77
N ASN A 172 -14.24 7.44 4.13
CA ASN A 172 -15.54 7.75 4.69
C ASN A 172 -16.67 7.33 3.72
N ALA A 173 -17.73 6.74 4.29
CA ALA A 173 -18.90 6.27 3.54
C ALA A 173 -19.77 7.44 3.07
#